data_5be9c5e05eeebbde841fdf885ca29b08
#
_entry.id   5be9c5e05eeebbde841fdf885ca29b08
#
_cell.length_a   1.000
_cell.length_b   1.000
_cell.length_c   1.000
_cell.angle_alpha   90.00
_cell.angle_beta   90.00
_cell.angle_gamma   90.00
#
_symmetry.space_group_name_H-M   'P 1'
#
loop_
_entity.id
_entity.type
_entity.pdbx_description
1 polymer ?
#
loop_
_entity_poly.entity_id
_entity_poly.type
_entity_poly.pdbx_seq_one_letter_code
_entity_poly.pdbx_strand_id
1 'polypeptide(L)'
;MLGEFFVTGLLAVSALFFVVDPLGLVPIFIALTEGKSDERRAAIARKASLIFVALVSFFAVGGGLLFRTLGVSLAAFKIAGGLLLALTALDMLRGHEPVARTSDGEMDEAAQKHDIAVVPLAMPLLAGPGAIATVMVLTSRAHTVVDVGIVLLAIVITGVATYAILAASTAIARVLGKSGRTILERVMGLVLAAIAVQFVVDGIGEALPGTLGEPPPIEERQEPEGPIPGQKATLPSWLRNGGSG
;
A
#
# COMPACT_ATOMS: atom_id res chain seq x y z
N MET A 1 -3.42 22.92 -8.92
CA MET A 1 -2.98 21.97 -9.98
C MET A 1 -1.61 21.36 -9.69
N LEU A 2 -0.45 22.07 -9.75
CA LEU A 2 0.87 21.45 -9.46
C LEU A 2 0.96 20.83 -8.06
N GLY A 3 0.40 21.47 -7.02
CA GLY A 3 0.37 20.95 -5.67
C GLY A 3 -0.45 19.66 -5.51
N GLU A 4 -1.56 19.54 -6.20
CA GLU A 4 -2.42 18.35 -6.19
C GLU A 4 -1.73 17.17 -6.84
N PHE A 5 -1.07 17.36 -7.98
CA PHE A 5 -0.28 16.31 -8.64
C PHE A 5 0.87 15.80 -7.76
N PHE A 6 1.55 16.74 -7.06
CA PHE A 6 2.61 16.38 -6.14
C PHE A 6 2.09 15.55 -4.95
N VAL A 7 0.98 15.96 -4.34
CA VAL A 7 0.35 15.23 -3.24
C VAL A 7 -0.13 13.85 -3.70
N THR A 8 -0.82 13.78 -4.84
CA THR A 8 -1.28 12.49 -5.42
C THR A 8 -0.11 11.56 -5.72
N GLY A 9 0.97 12.09 -6.31
CA GLY A 9 2.18 11.32 -6.58
C GLY A 9 2.84 10.80 -5.31
N LEU A 10 2.97 11.65 -4.29
CA LEU A 10 3.55 11.26 -3.00
C LEU A 10 2.72 10.16 -2.32
N LEU A 11 1.38 10.30 -2.32
CA LEU A 11 0.48 9.30 -1.78
C LEU A 11 0.58 7.97 -2.54
N ALA A 12 0.65 8.02 -3.87
CA ALA A 12 0.79 6.83 -4.71
C ALA A 12 2.12 6.10 -4.45
N VAL A 13 3.24 6.84 -4.39
CA VAL A 13 4.56 6.27 -4.04
C VAL A 13 4.53 5.67 -2.64
N SER A 14 3.99 6.39 -1.65
CA SER A 14 3.94 5.92 -0.26
C SER A 14 3.10 4.64 -0.16
N ALA A 15 1.87 4.64 -0.70
CA ALA A 15 1.00 3.47 -0.67
C ALA A 15 1.67 2.25 -1.29
N LEU A 16 2.27 2.42 -2.48
CA LEU A 16 2.92 1.32 -3.19
C LEU A 16 4.19 0.86 -2.47
N PHE A 17 5.00 1.78 -1.94
CA PHE A 17 6.22 1.46 -1.20
C PHE A 17 5.93 0.63 0.06
N PHE A 18 4.92 1.01 0.85
CA PHE A 18 4.56 0.27 2.06
C PHE A 18 3.94 -1.10 1.74
N VAL A 19 3.17 -1.23 0.66
CA VAL A 19 2.58 -2.53 0.27
C VAL A 19 3.62 -3.48 -0.32
N VAL A 20 4.56 -2.97 -1.12
CA VAL A 20 5.69 -3.76 -1.66
C VAL A 20 6.65 -4.17 -0.57
N ASP A 21 6.83 -3.30 0.44
CA ASP A 21 7.67 -3.50 1.62
C ASP A 21 9.10 -3.98 1.29
N PRO A 22 9.88 -3.17 0.56
CA PRO A 22 11.24 -3.58 0.18
C PRO A 22 12.17 -3.80 1.37
N LEU A 23 11.90 -3.13 2.50
CA LEU A 23 12.70 -3.28 3.73
C LEU A 23 12.44 -4.63 4.42
N GLY A 24 11.17 -5.05 4.49
CA GLY A 24 10.79 -6.35 5.00
C GLY A 24 11.29 -7.51 4.12
N LEU A 25 11.60 -7.25 2.85
CA LEU A 25 12.17 -8.24 1.95
C LEU A 25 13.69 -8.42 2.11
N VAL A 26 14.38 -7.51 2.80
CA VAL A 26 15.86 -7.58 2.95
C VAL A 26 16.33 -8.92 3.54
N PRO A 27 15.77 -9.45 4.63
CA PRO A 27 16.19 -10.75 5.17
C PRO A 27 16.01 -11.89 4.17
N ILE A 28 14.86 -11.96 3.52
CA ILE A 28 14.53 -12.99 2.52
C ILE A 28 15.49 -12.89 1.33
N PHE A 29 15.77 -11.68 0.84
CA PHE A 29 16.68 -11.46 -0.26
C PHE A 29 18.10 -11.94 0.08
N ILE A 30 18.57 -11.69 1.30
CA ILE A 30 19.88 -12.16 1.78
C ILE A 30 19.93 -13.68 1.80
N ALA A 31 18.88 -14.35 2.34
CA ALA A 31 18.80 -15.82 2.36
C ALA A 31 18.80 -16.41 0.94
N LEU A 32 17.98 -15.87 0.02
CA LEU A 32 17.93 -16.32 -1.38
C LEU A 32 19.25 -16.11 -2.15
N THR A 33 20.05 -15.15 -1.74
CA THR A 33 21.31 -14.80 -2.41
C THR A 33 22.55 -15.21 -1.62
N GLU A 34 22.39 -16.09 -0.66
CA GLU A 34 23.51 -16.62 0.13
C GLU A 34 24.59 -17.23 -0.77
N GLY A 35 25.85 -16.99 -0.47
CA GLY A 35 27.00 -17.45 -1.26
C GLY A 35 27.21 -16.72 -2.60
N LYS A 36 26.38 -15.74 -3.00
CA LYS A 36 26.59 -14.96 -4.21
C LYS A 36 27.40 -13.70 -3.98
N SER A 37 28.20 -13.29 -4.98
CA SER A 37 28.95 -12.02 -4.93
C SER A 37 28.01 -10.81 -4.92
N ASP A 38 28.50 -9.66 -4.42
CA ASP A 38 27.71 -8.43 -4.36
C ASP A 38 27.25 -7.96 -5.75
N GLU A 39 28.07 -8.16 -6.79
CA GLU A 39 27.68 -7.85 -8.17
C GLU A 39 26.52 -8.74 -8.63
N ARG A 40 26.57 -10.04 -8.27
CA ARG A 40 25.49 -10.98 -8.63
C ARG A 40 24.20 -10.66 -7.88
N ARG A 41 24.31 -10.27 -6.60
CA ARG A 41 23.16 -9.79 -5.81
C ARG A 41 22.55 -8.55 -6.43
N ALA A 42 23.35 -7.54 -6.79
CA ALA A 42 22.85 -6.33 -7.45
C ALA A 42 22.19 -6.64 -8.82
N ALA A 43 22.73 -7.59 -9.59
CA ALA A 43 22.13 -8.02 -10.84
C ALA A 43 20.77 -8.70 -10.63
N ILE A 44 20.62 -9.55 -9.59
CA ILE A 44 19.37 -10.19 -9.21
C ILE A 44 18.35 -9.13 -8.76
N ALA A 45 18.74 -8.21 -7.88
CA ALA A 45 17.90 -7.11 -7.42
C ALA A 45 17.38 -6.25 -8.59
N ARG A 46 18.29 -5.87 -9.51
CA ARG A 46 17.92 -5.10 -10.70
C ARG A 46 16.92 -5.83 -11.58
N LYS A 47 17.15 -7.11 -11.87
CA LYS A 47 16.26 -7.91 -12.71
C LYS A 47 14.89 -8.06 -12.06
N ALA A 48 14.83 -8.37 -10.77
CA ALA A 48 13.57 -8.49 -10.04
C ALA A 48 12.79 -7.17 -10.00
N SER A 49 13.45 -6.05 -9.75
CA SER A 49 12.81 -4.73 -9.75
C SER A 49 12.30 -4.33 -11.14
N LEU A 50 13.02 -4.68 -12.22
CA LEU A 50 12.55 -4.42 -13.58
C LEU A 50 11.30 -5.26 -13.91
N ILE A 51 11.27 -6.53 -13.52
CA ILE A 51 10.10 -7.40 -13.71
C ILE A 51 8.92 -6.88 -12.88
N PHE A 52 9.15 -6.46 -11.64
CA PHE A 52 8.15 -5.80 -10.81
C PHE A 52 7.54 -4.59 -11.53
N VAL A 53 8.37 -3.66 -12.00
CA VAL A 53 7.90 -2.47 -12.72
C VAL A 53 7.08 -2.86 -13.95
N ALA A 54 7.57 -3.80 -14.75
CA ALA A 54 6.87 -4.23 -15.96
C ALA A 54 5.51 -4.87 -15.65
N LEU A 55 5.48 -5.79 -14.68
CA LEU A 55 4.28 -6.53 -14.31
C LEU A 55 3.23 -5.63 -13.67
N VAL A 56 3.63 -4.80 -12.71
CA VAL A 56 2.72 -3.88 -12.02
C VAL A 56 2.20 -2.80 -12.96
N SER A 57 3.04 -2.29 -13.89
CA SER A 57 2.59 -1.36 -14.94
C SER A 57 1.61 -2.01 -15.90
N PHE A 58 1.81 -3.28 -16.25
CA PHE A 58 0.85 -4.03 -17.06
C PHE A 58 -0.53 -4.08 -16.38
N PHE A 59 -0.59 -4.39 -15.08
CA PHE A 59 -1.84 -4.40 -14.35
C PHE A 59 -2.42 -3.00 -14.13
N ALA A 60 -1.58 -1.98 -13.97
CA ALA A 60 -2.03 -0.59 -13.85
C ALA A 60 -2.79 -0.13 -15.11
N VAL A 61 -2.31 -0.51 -16.30
CA VAL A 61 -2.92 -0.09 -17.57
C VAL A 61 -3.99 -1.06 -18.06
N GLY A 62 -3.71 -2.36 -17.98
CA GLY A 62 -4.55 -3.43 -18.57
C GLY A 62 -5.44 -4.16 -17.57
N GLY A 63 -5.19 -4.02 -16.26
CA GLY A 63 -5.87 -4.81 -15.23
C GLY A 63 -7.38 -4.60 -15.21
N GLY A 64 -7.85 -3.37 -15.45
CA GLY A 64 -9.28 -3.08 -15.51
C GLY A 64 -10.00 -3.82 -16.65
N LEU A 65 -9.39 -3.94 -17.83
CA LEU A 65 -9.93 -4.73 -18.94
C LEU A 65 -9.88 -6.22 -18.62
N LEU A 66 -8.75 -6.71 -18.12
CA LEU A 66 -8.56 -8.11 -17.76
C LEU A 66 -9.62 -8.58 -16.75
N PHE A 67 -9.89 -7.79 -15.70
CA PHE A 67 -10.87 -8.17 -14.69
C PHE A 67 -12.30 -8.12 -15.18
N ARG A 68 -12.64 -7.16 -16.06
CA ARG A 68 -13.94 -7.14 -16.74
C ARG A 68 -14.17 -8.39 -17.57
N THR A 69 -13.15 -8.86 -18.31
CA THR A 69 -13.26 -10.08 -19.12
C THR A 69 -13.39 -11.35 -18.28
N LEU A 70 -12.75 -11.37 -17.10
CA LEU A 70 -12.84 -12.48 -16.14
C LEU A 70 -14.09 -12.43 -15.26
N GLY A 71 -14.88 -11.37 -15.33
CA GLY A 71 -16.04 -11.18 -14.45
C GLY A 71 -15.68 -10.92 -12.99
N VAL A 72 -14.43 -10.52 -12.69
CA VAL A 72 -13.95 -10.21 -11.33
C VAL A 72 -14.12 -8.72 -11.06
N SER A 73 -14.82 -8.38 -9.98
CA SER A 73 -14.96 -6.98 -9.56
C SER A 73 -13.69 -6.48 -8.85
N LEU A 74 -13.43 -5.17 -8.93
CA LEU A 74 -12.35 -4.54 -8.18
C LEU A 74 -12.56 -4.69 -6.67
N ALA A 75 -13.81 -4.63 -6.21
CA ALA A 75 -14.20 -4.86 -4.82
C ALA A 75 -13.77 -6.26 -4.32
N ALA A 76 -14.10 -7.31 -5.08
CA ALA A 76 -13.70 -8.67 -4.75
C ALA A 76 -12.16 -8.82 -4.72
N PHE A 77 -11.47 -8.17 -5.67
CA PHE A 77 -10.01 -8.21 -5.72
C PHE A 77 -9.34 -7.45 -4.55
N LYS A 78 -9.94 -6.32 -4.12
CA LYS A 78 -9.50 -5.60 -2.90
C LYS A 78 -9.61 -6.50 -1.67
N ILE A 79 -10.75 -7.18 -1.49
CA ILE A 79 -10.96 -8.09 -0.36
C ILE A 79 -9.92 -9.22 -0.38
N ALA A 80 -9.75 -9.88 -1.51
CA ALA A 80 -8.77 -10.96 -1.66
C ALA A 80 -7.33 -10.48 -1.42
N GLY A 81 -6.95 -9.34 -2.02
CA GLY A 81 -5.64 -8.72 -1.82
C GLY A 81 -5.40 -8.31 -0.37
N GLY A 82 -6.41 -7.74 0.29
CA GLY A 82 -6.35 -7.38 1.71
C GLY A 82 -6.16 -8.60 2.62
N LEU A 83 -6.89 -9.70 2.36
CA LEU A 83 -6.72 -10.95 3.13
C LEU A 83 -5.30 -11.54 2.97
N LEU A 84 -4.75 -11.52 1.76
CA LEU A 84 -3.38 -12.00 1.52
C LEU A 84 -2.33 -11.09 2.18
N LEU A 85 -2.54 -9.77 2.15
CA LEU A 85 -1.70 -8.82 2.90
C LEU A 85 -1.79 -9.04 4.40
N ALA A 86 -2.99 -9.34 4.94
CA ALA A 86 -3.18 -9.63 6.36
C ALA A 86 -2.41 -10.87 6.79
N LEU A 87 -2.41 -11.94 5.99
CA LEU A 87 -1.61 -13.14 6.25
C LEU A 87 -0.13 -12.80 6.32
N THR A 88 0.38 -12.06 5.34
CA THR A 88 1.78 -11.61 5.32
C THR A 88 2.12 -10.75 6.55
N ALA A 89 1.25 -9.82 6.92
CA ALA A 89 1.43 -8.97 8.08
C ALA A 89 1.48 -9.77 9.39
N LEU A 90 0.63 -10.79 9.53
CA LEU A 90 0.61 -11.69 10.68
C LEU A 90 1.92 -12.50 10.79
N ASP A 91 2.46 -12.99 9.68
CA ASP A 91 3.74 -13.71 9.67
C ASP A 91 4.89 -12.80 10.13
N MET A 92 4.94 -11.56 9.64
CA MET A 92 5.93 -10.56 10.06
C MET A 92 5.81 -10.22 11.56
N LEU A 93 4.58 -10.06 12.08
CA LEU A 93 4.34 -9.78 13.50
C LEU A 93 4.75 -10.93 14.42
N ARG A 94 4.60 -12.16 13.96
CA ARG A 94 5.01 -13.37 14.70
C ARG A 94 6.49 -13.64 14.61
N GLY A 95 7.21 -12.94 13.72
CA GLY A 95 8.63 -13.18 13.45
C GLY A 95 8.89 -14.49 12.72
N HIS A 96 7.86 -15.00 11.99
CA HIS A 96 8.00 -16.11 11.07
C HIS A 96 8.30 -15.56 9.67
N GLU A 97 9.12 -16.27 8.91
CA GLU A 97 9.26 -15.94 7.49
C GLU A 97 7.90 -16.06 6.80
N PRO A 98 7.52 -15.13 5.91
CA PRO A 98 6.17 -15.07 5.34
C PRO A 98 5.84 -16.34 4.54
N VAL A 99 5.09 -17.25 5.16
CA VAL A 99 4.64 -18.54 4.57
C VAL A 99 3.75 -18.29 3.34
N ALA A 100 3.00 -17.19 3.32
CA ALA A 100 2.13 -16.84 2.19
C ALA A 100 2.89 -16.49 0.90
N ARG A 101 4.23 -16.35 0.96
CA ARG A 101 5.04 -15.92 -0.18
C ARG A 101 5.83 -17.05 -0.83
N THR A 102 6.17 -18.13 -0.07
CA THR A 102 6.90 -19.27 -0.63
C THR A 102 6.80 -20.49 0.29
N SER A 103 6.55 -21.69 -0.24
CA SER A 103 6.71 -22.93 0.52
C SER A 103 8.19 -23.34 0.57
N ASP A 104 8.61 -23.97 1.68
CA ASP A 104 10.01 -24.41 1.87
C ASP A 104 10.53 -25.27 0.70
N GLY A 105 9.64 -26.05 0.06
CA GLY A 105 9.98 -26.87 -1.11
C GLY A 105 10.22 -26.04 -2.39
N GLU A 106 9.56 -24.91 -2.57
CA GLU A 106 9.76 -24.02 -3.71
C GLU A 106 11.04 -23.19 -3.57
N MET A 107 11.46 -22.86 -2.35
CA MET A 107 12.75 -22.18 -2.12
C MET A 107 13.94 -23.07 -2.50
N ASP A 108 13.93 -24.35 -2.16
CA ASP A 108 15.01 -25.28 -2.46
C ASP A 108 15.06 -25.64 -3.97
N GLU A 109 13.93 -25.79 -4.62
CA GLU A 109 13.88 -26.03 -6.07
C GLU A 109 14.21 -24.77 -6.89
N ALA A 110 13.76 -23.60 -6.46
CA ALA A 110 14.05 -22.32 -7.11
C ALA A 110 15.54 -21.97 -7.03
N ALA A 111 16.20 -22.28 -5.90
CA ALA A 111 17.63 -22.06 -5.74
C ALA A 111 18.48 -22.91 -6.72
N GLN A 112 17.96 -24.05 -7.16
CA GLN A 112 18.68 -25.01 -8.00
C GLN A 112 18.34 -24.93 -9.52
N LYS A 113 17.17 -24.48 -9.91
CA LYS A 113 16.69 -24.62 -11.32
C LYS A 113 16.07 -23.37 -11.95
N HIS A 114 15.67 -22.36 -11.19
CA HIS A 114 15.02 -21.15 -11.71
C HIS A 114 15.81 -19.89 -11.41
N ASP A 115 15.54 -18.85 -12.21
CA ASP A 115 16.12 -17.52 -12.01
C ASP A 115 15.47 -16.86 -10.79
N ILE A 116 16.20 -16.85 -9.68
CA ILE A 116 15.78 -16.29 -8.37
C ILE A 116 15.18 -14.87 -8.51
N ALA A 117 15.62 -14.12 -9.52
CA ALA A 117 15.10 -12.79 -9.78
C ALA A 117 13.65 -12.82 -10.27
N VAL A 118 13.22 -13.89 -10.95
CA VAL A 118 11.86 -14.05 -11.46
C VAL A 118 10.97 -14.67 -10.38
N VAL A 119 11.35 -15.86 -9.92
CA VAL A 119 10.63 -16.63 -8.90
C VAL A 119 11.62 -17.03 -7.80
N PRO A 120 11.34 -16.74 -6.54
CA PRO A 120 10.13 -16.09 -6.01
C PRO A 120 10.19 -14.55 -5.93
N LEU A 121 11.32 -13.90 -6.26
CA LEU A 121 11.58 -12.52 -5.87
C LEU A 121 10.65 -11.51 -6.58
N ALA A 122 10.59 -11.52 -7.93
CA ALA A 122 9.70 -10.60 -8.64
C ALA A 122 8.24 -11.02 -8.48
N MET A 123 7.95 -12.32 -8.54
CA MET A 123 6.62 -12.88 -8.38
C MET A 123 6.70 -14.12 -7.49
N PRO A 124 5.99 -14.19 -6.35
CA PRO A 124 4.96 -13.26 -5.88
C PRO A 124 5.43 -12.17 -4.90
N LEU A 125 6.73 -12.10 -4.55
CA LEU A 125 7.19 -11.29 -3.43
C LEU A 125 7.05 -9.78 -3.68
N LEU A 126 7.59 -9.24 -4.77
CA LEU A 126 7.51 -7.81 -5.10
C LEU A 126 6.17 -7.46 -5.76
N ALA A 127 5.82 -8.17 -6.83
CA ALA A 127 4.56 -7.96 -7.55
C ALA A 127 3.48 -8.91 -7.01
N GLY A 128 3.28 -8.89 -5.70
CA GLY A 128 2.22 -9.66 -5.05
C GLY A 128 0.82 -9.08 -5.29
N PRO A 129 -0.23 -9.85 -4.92
CA PRO A 129 -1.63 -9.40 -5.08
C PRO A 129 -1.92 -8.03 -4.47
N GLY A 130 -1.27 -7.69 -3.36
CA GLY A 130 -1.38 -6.38 -2.72
C GLY A 130 -0.86 -5.24 -3.60
N ALA A 131 0.32 -5.39 -4.21
CA ALA A 131 0.88 -4.37 -5.10
C ALA A 131 -0.01 -4.19 -6.34
N ILE A 132 -0.50 -5.29 -6.92
CA ILE A 132 -1.42 -5.26 -8.06
C ILE A 132 -2.73 -4.58 -7.67
N ALA A 133 -3.32 -4.94 -6.53
CA ALA A 133 -4.54 -4.30 -6.03
C ALA A 133 -4.35 -2.80 -5.82
N THR A 134 -3.23 -2.40 -5.22
CA THR A 134 -2.90 -0.99 -4.97
C THR A 134 -2.89 -0.19 -6.28
N VAL A 135 -2.17 -0.63 -7.30
CA VAL A 135 -2.10 0.13 -8.57
C VAL A 135 -3.42 0.14 -9.31
N MET A 136 -4.20 -0.93 -9.23
CA MET A 136 -5.54 -0.97 -9.82
C MET A 136 -6.50 -0.01 -9.12
N VAL A 137 -6.44 0.11 -7.80
CA VAL A 137 -7.19 1.12 -7.04
C VAL A 137 -6.76 2.52 -7.42
N LEU A 138 -5.46 2.77 -7.50
CA LEU A 138 -4.93 4.09 -7.89
C LEU A 138 -5.37 4.46 -9.32
N THR A 139 -5.28 3.53 -10.27
CA THR A 139 -5.70 3.79 -11.66
C THR A 139 -7.21 3.85 -11.85
N SER A 140 -8.00 3.15 -11.03
CA SER A 140 -9.47 3.26 -11.07
C SER A 140 -9.98 4.64 -10.64
N ARG A 141 -9.21 5.37 -9.85
CA ARG A 141 -9.47 6.75 -9.43
C ARG A 141 -8.87 7.80 -10.36
N ALA A 142 -8.11 7.39 -11.36
CA ALA A 142 -7.52 8.30 -12.34
C ALA A 142 -8.58 8.78 -13.32
N HIS A 143 -8.74 10.09 -13.44
CA HIS A 143 -9.70 10.73 -14.34
C HIS A 143 -9.06 11.20 -15.64
N THR A 144 -7.74 11.35 -15.65
CA THR A 144 -6.97 11.85 -16.78
C THR A 144 -5.80 10.95 -17.13
N VAL A 145 -5.28 11.08 -18.35
CA VAL A 145 -4.05 10.40 -18.77
C VAL A 145 -2.85 10.82 -17.90
N VAL A 146 -2.88 12.06 -17.40
CA VAL A 146 -1.84 12.57 -16.50
C VAL A 146 -1.85 11.81 -15.18
N ASP A 147 -3.01 11.51 -14.61
CA ASP A 147 -3.14 10.74 -13.37
C ASP A 147 -2.57 9.33 -13.53
N VAL A 148 -2.87 8.67 -14.65
CA VAL A 148 -2.26 7.35 -14.98
C VAL A 148 -0.74 7.48 -15.09
N GLY A 149 -0.24 8.55 -15.72
CA GLY A 149 1.19 8.85 -15.81
C GLY A 149 1.84 9.00 -14.43
N ILE A 150 1.16 9.64 -13.47
CA ILE A 150 1.63 9.78 -12.08
C ILE A 150 1.71 8.40 -11.40
N VAL A 151 0.73 7.54 -11.59
CA VAL A 151 0.77 6.16 -11.04
C VAL A 151 1.93 5.36 -11.64
N LEU A 152 2.13 5.43 -12.96
CA LEU A 152 3.27 4.77 -13.62
C LEU A 152 4.61 5.30 -13.12
N LEU A 153 4.73 6.61 -12.92
CA LEU A 153 5.93 7.21 -12.32
C LEU A 153 6.14 6.72 -10.88
N ALA A 154 5.07 6.60 -10.08
CA ALA A 154 5.14 6.05 -8.73
C ALA A 154 5.63 4.59 -8.73
N ILE A 155 5.17 3.77 -9.68
CA ILE A 155 5.66 2.39 -9.87
C ILE A 155 7.17 2.38 -10.15
N VAL A 156 7.63 3.23 -11.06
CA VAL A 156 9.07 3.33 -11.41
C VAL A 156 9.89 3.79 -10.20
N ILE A 157 9.44 4.82 -9.49
CA ILE A 157 10.13 5.32 -8.28
C ILE A 157 10.22 4.22 -7.23
N THR A 158 9.12 3.50 -6.97
CA THR A 158 9.10 2.37 -6.03
C THR A 158 10.03 1.25 -6.49
N GLY A 159 10.05 0.93 -7.78
CA GLY A 159 10.96 -0.06 -8.35
C GLY A 159 12.44 0.32 -8.18
N VAL A 160 12.79 1.59 -8.41
CA VAL A 160 14.15 2.11 -8.20
C VAL A 160 14.52 2.07 -6.71
N ALA A 161 13.62 2.48 -5.82
CA ALA A 161 13.83 2.39 -4.38
C ALA A 161 14.02 0.94 -3.93
N THR A 162 13.20 0.02 -4.43
CA THR A 162 13.32 -1.43 -4.17
C THR A 162 14.68 -1.95 -4.62
N TYR A 163 15.09 -1.62 -5.85
CA TYR A 163 16.43 -1.99 -6.32
C TYR A 163 17.53 -1.48 -5.40
N ALA A 164 17.49 -0.20 -5.03
CA ALA A 164 18.51 0.42 -4.18
C ALA A 164 18.58 -0.25 -2.79
N ILE A 165 17.41 -0.54 -2.18
CA ILE A 165 17.32 -1.20 -0.86
C ILE A 165 17.87 -2.64 -0.94
N LEU A 166 17.43 -3.42 -1.94
CA LEU A 166 17.89 -4.80 -2.10
C LEU A 166 19.38 -4.88 -2.47
N ALA A 167 19.86 -3.99 -3.33
CA ALA A 167 21.30 -3.91 -3.65
C ALA A 167 22.15 -3.54 -2.43
N ALA A 168 21.62 -2.69 -1.53
CA ALA A 168 22.27 -2.30 -0.28
C ALA A 168 21.95 -3.26 0.89
N SER A 169 21.27 -4.37 0.66
CA SER A 169 20.73 -5.27 1.71
C SER A 169 21.78 -5.73 2.73
N THR A 170 22.99 -6.06 2.27
CA THR A 170 24.09 -6.48 3.16
C THR A 170 24.51 -5.36 4.12
N ALA A 171 24.59 -4.12 3.63
CA ALA A 171 24.92 -2.96 4.47
C ALA A 171 23.79 -2.64 5.45
N ILE A 172 22.54 -2.67 4.98
CA ILE A 172 21.35 -2.47 5.82
C ILE A 172 21.29 -3.50 6.94
N ALA A 173 21.47 -4.78 6.61
CA ALA A 173 21.44 -5.85 7.60
C ALA A 173 22.56 -5.75 8.64
N ARG A 174 23.73 -5.23 8.24
CA ARG A 174 24.86 -5.00 9.15
C ARG A 174 24.56 -3.86 10.13
N VAL A 175 23.99 -2.77 9.65
CA VAL A 175 23.63 -1.60 10.47
C VAL A 175 22.52 -1.93 11.46
N LEU A 176 21.47 -2.62 11.01
CA LEU A 176 20.32 -2.96 11.85
C LEU A 176 20.66 -4.02 12.92
N GLY A 177 21.59 -4.94 12.62
CA GLY A 177 21.84 -6.09 13.45
C GLY A 177 20.62 -7.01 13.60
N LYS A 178 20.69 -8.00 14.49
CA LYS A 178 19.59 -8.95 14.71
C LYS A 178 18.36 -8.27 15.31
N SER A 179 18.53 -7.49 16.36
CA SER A 179 17.42 -6.83 17.06
C SER A 179 16.74 -5.76 16.19
N GLY A 180 17.51 -4.96 15.45
CA GLY A 180 16.97 -3.93 14.57
C GLY A 180 16.11 -4.52 13.45
N ARG A 181 16.51 -5.65 12.87
CA ARG A 181 15.72 -6.37 11.86
C ARG A 181 14.38 -6.82 12.43
N THR A 182 14.37 -7.46 13.59
CA THR A 182 13.12 -7.92 14.22
C THR A 182 12.18 -6.75 14.57
N ILE A 183 12.71 -5.62 15.02
CA ILE A 183 11.89 -4.44 15.29
C ILE A 183 11.31 -3.89 13.99
N LEU A 184 12.13 -3.76 12.95
CA LEU A 184 11.69 -3.28 11.64
C LEU A 184 10.59 -4.17 11.06
N GLU A 185 10.78 -5.49 11.06
CA GLU A 185 9.79 -6.47 10.59
C GLU A 185 8.44 -6.32 11.32
N ARG A 186 8.46 -6.18 12.65
CA ARG A 186 7.23 -6.01 13.43
C ARG A 186 6.53 -4.68 13.14
N VAL A 187 7.28 -3.58 13.04
CA VAL A 187 6.71 -2.26 12.71
C VAL A 187 6.11 -2.27 11.30
N MET A 188 6.83 -2.83 10.33
CA MET A 188 6.33 -2.96 8.96
C MET A 188 5.12 -3.90 8.91
N GLY A 189 5.15 -5.02 9.65
CA GLY A 189 4.00 -5.92 9.78
C GLY A 189 2.76 -5.21 10.34
N LEU A 190 2.91 -4.32 11.33
CA LEU A 190 1.78 -3.55 11.86
C LEU A 190 1.21 -2.58 10.82
N VAL A 191 2.06 -1.86 10.09
CA VAL A 191 1.65 -0.96 9.01
C VAL A 191 0.92 -1.74 7.91
N LEU A 192 1.49 -2.88 7.51
CA LEU A 192 0.91 -3.74 6.49
C LEU A 192 -0.45 -4.31 6.93
N ALA A 193 -0.60 -4.67 8.22
CA ALA A 193 -1.88 -5.12 8.79
C ALA A 193 -2.96 -4.03 8.69
N ALA A 194 -2.61 -2.77 9.01
CA ALA A 194 -3.54 -1.65 8.89
C ALA A 194 -3.97 -1.43 7.42
N ILE A 195 -3.04 -1.47 6.47
CA ILE A 195 -3.32 -1.39 5.04
C ILE A 195 -4.22 -2.55 4.60
N ALA A 196 -3.92 -3.77 5.04
CA ALA A 196 -4.69 -4.96 4.72
C ALA A 196 -6.17 -4.83 5.16
N VAL A 197 -6.40 -4.37 6.38
CA VAL A 197 -7.75 -4.10 6.91
C VAL A 197 -8.44 -3.02 6.08
N GLN A 198 -7.75 -1.94 5.73
CA GLN A 198 -8.33 -0.88 4.91
C GLN A 198 -8.77 -1.40 3.53
N PHE A 199 -7.97 -2.27 2.88
CA PHE A 199 -8.36 -2.89 1.60
C PHE A 199 -9.64 -3.73 1.73
N VAL A 200 -9.79 -4.50 2.82
CA VAL A 200 -11.00 -5.29 3.06
C VAL A 200 -12.21 -4.38 3.30
N VAL A 201 -12.06 -3.35 4.13
CA VAL A 201 -13.14 -2.39 4.43
C VAL A 201 -13.59 -1.66 3.16
N ASP A 202 -12.65 -1.14 2.38
CA ASP A 202 -12.94 -0.47 1.10
C ASP A 202 -13.63 -1.41 0.11
N GLY A 203 -13.16 -2.67 0.04
CA GLY A 203 -13.74 -3.68 -0.83
C GLY A 203 -15.18 -4.05 -0.43
N ILE A 204 -15.46 -4.20 0.86
CA ILE A 204 -16.81 -4.47 1.37
C ILE A 204 -17.72 -3.25 1.10
N GLY A 205 -17.24 -2.03 1.35
CA GLY A 205 -17.99 -0.81 1.10
C GLY A 205 -18.38 -0.64 -0.36
N GLU A 206 -17.49 -1.02 -1.30
CA GLU A 206 -17.79 -0.99 -2.73
C GLU A 206 -18.71 -2.14 -3.19
N ALA A 207 -18.60 -3.32 -2.56
CA ALA A 207 -19.42 -4.48 -2.89
C ALA A 207 -20.86 -4.35 -2.37
N LEU A 208 -21.06 -3.66 -1.25
CA LEU A 208 -22.33 -3.52 -0.54
C LEU A 208 -22.64 -2.01 -0.28
N PRO A 209 -22.98 -1.23 -1.31
CA PRO A 209 -23.32 0.17 -1.13
C PRO A 209 -24.47 0.34 -0.13
N GLY A 210 -24.23 1.15 0.93
CA GLY A 210 -25.21 1.44 1.96
C GLY A 210 -25.15 0.55 3.22
N THR A 211 -24.27 -0.43 3.33
CA THR A 211 -24.10 -1.27 4.53
C THR A 211 -23.05 -0.72 5.50
N LEU A 212 -22.00 -0.12 5.01
CA LEU A 212 -21.07 0.69 5.79
C LEU A 212 -21.59 2.12 5.63
N GLY A 213 -22.28 2.64 6.65
CA GLY A 213 -22.81 4.02 6.59
C GLY A 213 -21.68 4.96 6.12
N GLU A 214 -21.96 5.74 5.09
CA GLU A 214 -21.12 6.89 4.81
C GLU A 214 -20.91 7.62 6.14
N PRO A 215 -19.67 7.96 6.50
CA PRO A 215 -19.48 8.86 7.63
C PRO A 215 -20.40 10.06 7.32
N PRO A 216 -21.22 10.50 8.29
CA PRO A 216 -22.13 11.61 8.06
C PRO A 216 -21.31 12.71 7.38
N PRO A 217 -21.82 13.33 6.29
CA PRO A 217 -21.13 14.45 5.67
C PRO A 217 -20.73 15.33 6.84
N ILE A 218 -19.46 15.75 6.89
CA ILE A 218 -19.02 16.74 7.89
C ILE A 218 -19.98 17.88 7.62
N GLU A 219 -21.05 17.93 8.43
CA GLU A 219 -21.96 19.04 8.38
C GLU A 219 -21.04 20.24 8.52
N GLU A 220 -20.84 20.94 7.41
CA GLU A 220 -20.26 22.25 7.43
C GLU A 220 -21.04 22.92 8.55
N ARG A 221 -20.38 23.08 9.69
CA ARG A 221 -21.00 23.62 10.90
C ARG A 221 -21.65 24.90 10.43
N GLN A 222 -22.98 24.82 10.17
CA GLN A 222 -23.74 25.98 9.77
C GLN A 222 -23.38 27.01 10.83
N GLU A 223 -22.58 27.98 10.45
CA GLU A 223 -22.39 29.16 11.28
C GLU A 223 -23.81 29.58 11.65
N PRO A 224 -24.11 29.73 12.94
CA PRO A 224 -25.46 30.07 13.35
C PRO A 224 -25.89 31.23 12.46
N GLU A 225 -26.96 31.01 11.67
CA GLU A 225 -27.50 32.05 10.80
C GLU A 225 -27.55 33.33 11.60
N GLY A 226 -26.86 34.35 11.12
CA GLY A 226 -26.82 35.66 11.76
C GLY A 226 -28.28 36.11 12.00
N PRO A 227 -28.53 36.92 13.01
CA PRO A 227 -29.90 37.26 13.48
C PRO A 227 -30.77 37.62 12.28
N ILE A 228 -31.91 36.93 12.16
CA ILE A 228 -32.89 37.12 11.09
C ILE A 228 -33.24 38.63 11.03
N PRO A 229 -33.15 39.29 9.87
CA PRO A 229 -33.46 40.71 9.75
C PRO A 229 -34.91 40.96 10.16
N GLY A 230 -35.12 41.61 11.31
CA GLY A 230 -36.46 41.92 11.84
C GLY A 230 -36.77 41.33 13.22
N GLN A 231 -35.95 40.41 13.75
CA GLN A 231 -36.17 39.90 15.13
C GLN A 231 -35.54 40.86 16.12
N LYS A 232 -36.38 41.70 16.75
CA LYS A 232 -35.97 42.53 17.92
C LYS A 232 -35.49 41.60 19.01
N ALA A 233 -34.23 41.71 19.37
CA ALA A 233 -33.66 40.98 20.49
C ALA A 233 -34.44 41.30 21.75
N THR A 234 -35.37 40.41 22.12
CA THR A 234 -36.03 40.48 23.45
C THR A 234 -35.05 39.96 24.46
N LEU A 235 -34.46 40.90 25.20
CA LEU A 235 -33.56 40.54 26.32
C LEU A 235 -34.33 39.67 27.33
N PRO A 236 -33.71 38.60 27.84
CA PRO A 236 -34.28 37.71 28.84
C PRO A 236 -34.76 38.51 30.06
N SER A 237 -35.89 38.12 30.64
CA SER A 237 -36.60 38.84 31.73
C SER A 237 -35.73 39.08 33.00
N TRP A 238 -34.70 38.30 33.21
CA TRP A 238 -33.77 38.41 34.34
C TRP A 238 -32.81 39.61 34.23
N LEU A 239 -32.56 40.15 33.03
CA LEU A 239 -31.76 41.37 32.84
C LEU A 239 -32.58 42.65 33.00
N ARG A 240 -33.89 42.57 33.11
CA ARG A 240 -34.78 43.73 33.23
C ARG A 240 -35.01 44.18 34.70
N ASN A 241 -34.71 43.35 35.67
CA ASN A 241 -35.04 43.62 37.09
C ASN A 241 -33.82 43.87 37.99
N GLY A 242 -32.64 44.16 37.43
CA GLY A 242 -31.42 44.45 38.19
C GLY A 242 -31.12 45.92 38.33
N GLY A 243 -32.03 46.73 38.86
CA GLY A 243 -31.76 48.15 39.08
C GLY A 243 -32.79 48.82 39.94
N SER A 244 -32.81 48.46 41.20
CA SER A 244 -33.26 49.34 42.30
C SER A 244 -33.16 48.62 43.66
N GLY A 245 -32.15 48.98 44.46
CA GLY A 245 -31.93 48.53 45.81
C GLY A 245 -30.60 49.02 46.26
#